data_d033f50f550a832f19badb9df801e991
#
_entry.id   d033f50f550a832f19badb9df801e991
#
_cell.length_a   1.000
_cell.length_b   1.000
_cell.length_c   1.000
_cell.angle_alpha   90.00
_cell.angle_beta   90.00
_cell.angle_gamma   90.00
#
_symmetry.space_group_name_H-M   'P 1'
#
loop_
_entity.id
_entity.type
_entity.pdbx_description
1 polymer ?
#
loop_
_entity_poly.entity_id
_entity_poly.type
_entity_poly.pdbx_seq_one_letter_code
_entity_poly.pdbx_strand_id
1 'polypeptide(L)'
;MAMRKILCSLVLAAATVVTIPAAQESGAVVFKSSVEQVAVAALVRDSRGRLVTDLKPGDFELFDDGHKRPLTNVWSEPSPASVAILMDASGSMSTKMTRARETASALVAGLKPGEDEVALFSFDTRLQEVRPFSSTFTATEGAWDATRAYGATSLWDAIAETAQKISDRQRRRALVVITDGVDSASTMKPSDVSAIASSLDVPVYVLLVTFALDGDDAREAPIRGPMADLAAWTGGDAFMVRDTPTALSTTRQILSELHHQYIVAFEPGTKPGWHALVLRARKPGLFVRARSGYMVNQPPSTSPTINR
;
A
#
# COMPACT_ATOMS: atom_id res chain seq x y z
N MET A 1 -37.68 26.43 94.69
CA MET A 1 -36.55 26.68 95.54
C MET A 1 -35.24 26.68 94.75
N ALA A 2 -34.55 27.83 94.83
CA ALA A 2 -33.21 28.12 94.30
C ALA A 2 -32.92 28.07 92.78
N MET A 3 -32.98 29.26 92.25
CA MET A 3 -32.47 29.78 91.00
C MET A 3 -30.92 29.89 91.11
N ARG A 4 -30.19 29.40 90.08
CA ARG A 4 -28.76 29.66 89.93
C ARG A 4 -28.46 30.06 88.51
N LYS A 5 -28.15 31.37 88.38
CA LYS A 5 -27.71 32.06 87.17
C LYS A 5 -26.30 31.59 86.81
N ILE A 6 -26.08 31.23 85.55
CA ILE A 6 -24.71 31.02 85.04
C ILE A 6 -24.52 32.01 83.86
N LEU A 7 -23.49 32.82 84.03
CA LEU A 7 -23.00 33.83 83.14
C LEU A 7 -22.35 33.15 81.87
N CYS A 8 -22.81 33.52 80.73
CA CYS A 8 -22.17 33.06 79.49
C CYS A 8 -21.22 34.16 78.95
N SER A 9 -19.90 33.90 79.01
CA SER A 9 -18.86 34.77 78.50
C SER A 9 -18.71 34.50 76.98
N LEU A 10 -18.92 35.54 76.20
CA LEU A 10 -18.78 35.51 74.73
C LEU A 10 -17.30 35.72 74.40
N VAL A 11 -16.63 34.70 73.88
CA VAL A 11 -15.25 34.80 73.33
C VAL A 11 -15.38 35.05 71.82
N LEU A 12 -14.96 36.26 71.41
CA LEU A 12 -14.88 36.65 70.02
C LEU A 12 -13.58 36.15 69.39
N ALA A 13 -13.65 35.11 68.58
CA ALA A 13 -12.49 34.62 67.83
C ALA A 13 -12.35 35.38 66.49
N ALA A 14 -11.32 36.17 66.35
CA ALA A 14 -10.94 36.79 65.12
C ALA A 14 -10.32 35.79 64.14
N ALA A 15 -11.00 35.48 63.09
CA ALA A 15 -10.46 34.63 61.99
C ALA A 15 -9.59 35.49 61.06
N THR A 16 -8.31 35.28 61.10
CA THR A 16 -7.37 35.83 60.08
C THR A 16 -7.45 34.98 58.80
N VAL A 17 -7.99 35.57 57.72
CA VAL A 17 -8.00 34.99 56.41
C VAL A 17 -6.60 35.12 55.79
N VAL A 18 -5.87 34.02 55.69
CA VAL A 18 -4.62 33.92 54.96
C VAL A 18 -4.97 33.69 53.49
N THR A 19 -4.80 34.72 52.66
CA THR A 19 -4.87 34.60 51.21
C THR A 19 -3.61 33.97 50.67
N ILE A 20 -3.69 32.72 50.20
CA ILE A 20 -2.61 32.03 49.46
C ILE A 20 -2.73 32.50 48.04
N PRO A 21 -1.65 33.09 47.43
CA PRO A 21 -1.63 33.42 46.03
C PRO A 21 -1.67 32.08 45.23
N ALA A 22 -2.68 31.94 44.36
CA ALA A 22 -2.73 30.84 43.41
C ALA A 22 -1.54 31.01 42.45
N ALA A 23 -0.60 30.05 42.53
CA ALA A 23 0.45 29.93 41.52
C ALA A 23 -0.24 29.56 40.19
N GLN A 24 -0.19 30.48 39.24
CA GLN A 24 -0.55 30.23 37.85
C GLN A 24 0.45 29.22 37.30
N GLU A 25 0.05 27.94 37.20
CA GLU A 25 0.75 26.97 36.39
C GLU A 25 0.67 27.47 34.92
N SER A 26 1.77 28.03 34.44
CA SER A 26 1.97 28.26 33.03
C SER A 26 2.09 26.88 32.38
N GLY A 27 0.94 26.34 31.92
CA GLY A 27 0.92 25.14 31.12
C GLY A 27 1.80 25.34 29.90
N ALA A 28 3.01 24.78 29.93
CA ALA A 28 3.83 24.69 28.75
C ALA A 28 3.04 23.92 27.71
N VAL A 29 2.59 24.61 26.66
CA VAL A 29 1.97 23.99 25.49
C VAL A 29 3.06 23.17 24.84
N VAL A 30 3.13 21.89 25.15
CA VAL A 30 3.96 20.93 24.45
C VAL A 30 3.34 20.73 23.09
N PHE A 31 3.82 21.48 22.10
CA PHE A 31 3.58 21.19 20.70
C PHE A 31 4.25 19.83 20.43
N LYS A 32 3.49 18.74 20.45
CA LYS A 32 3.88 17.51 19.80
C LYS A 32 3.82 17.80 18.30
N SER A 33 4.93 18.24 17.72
CA SER A 33 5.13 18.20 16.28
C SER A 33 5.16 16.71 15.89
N SER A 34 4.03 16.17 15.44
CA SER A 34 4.05 14.89 14.74
C SER A 34 4.70 15.18 13.39
N VAL A 35 5.98 14.87 13.27
CA VAL A 35 6.65 14.90 11.96
C VAL A 35 5.98 13.84 11.13
N GLU A 36 5.26 14.29 10.09
CA GLU A 36 4.66 13.38 9.12
C GLU A 36 5.80 12.68 8.38
N GLN A 37 5.87 11.34 8.49
CA GLN A 37 6.87 10.55 7.80
C GLN A 37 6.22 9.81 6.64
N VAL A 38 6.89 9.81 5.50
CA VAL A 38 6.52 8.97 4.36
C VAL A 38 7.36 7.70 4.41
N ALA A 39 6.68 6.56 4.42
CA ALA A 39 7.30 5.25 4.28
C ALA A 39 7.15 4.77 2.82
N VAL A 40 8.20 4.20 2.27
CA VAL A 40 8.28 3.71 0.89
C VAL A 40 8.77 2.27 0.90
N ALA A 41 7.97 1.37 0.33
CA ALA A 41 8.38 0.01 0.08
C ALA A 41 9.36 -0.03 -1.10
N ALA A 42 10.47 -0.74 -0.93
CA ALA A 42 11.50 -0.86 -1.95
C ALA A 42 12.03 -2.28 -2.06
N LEU A 43 12.35 -2.67 -3.28
CA LEU A 43 13.02 -3.93 -3.59
C LEU A 43 14.39 -3.63 -4.18
N VAL A 44 15.38 -4.41 -3.77
CA VAL A 44 16.73 -4.31 -4.33
C VAL A 44 17.14 -5.63 -4.95
N ARG A 45 17.63 -5.56 -6.18
CA ARG A 45 18.16 -6.72 -6.91
C ARG A 45 19.58 -6.46 -7.38
N ASP A 46 20.36 -7.52 -7.45
CA ASP A 46 21.67 -7.47 -8.09
C ASP A 46 21.55 -7.60 -9.62
N SER A 47 22.68 -7.51 -10.33
CA SER A 47 22.75 -7.65 -11.79
C SER A 47 22.32 -9.04 -12.31
N ARG A 48 22.17 -10.04 -11.43
CA ARG A 48 21.64 -11.37 -11.73
C ARG A 48 20.16 -11.50 -11.39
N GLY A 49 19.50 -10.42 -10.98
CA GLY A 49 18.09 -10.39 -10.60
C GLY A 49 17.78 -10.97 -9.22
N ARG A 50 18.78 -11.33 -8.39
CA ARG A 50 18.58 -11.89 -7.05
C ARG A 50 18.28 -10.78 -6.06
N LEU A 51 17.35 -11.03 -5.14
CA LEU A 51 17.03 -10.10 -4.04
C LEU A 51 18.26 -9.90 -3.15
N VAL A 52 18.49 -8.64 -2.76
CA VAL A 52 19.54 -8.22 -1.82
C VAL A 52 18.82 -7.70 -0.58
N THR A 53 19.03 -8.32 0.58
CA THR A 53 18.28 -8.08 1.82
C THR A 53 19.12 -7.61 3.00
N ASP A 54 20.44 -7.40 2.79
CA ASP A 54 21.42 -7.08 3.83
C ASP A 54 21.92 -5.62 3.79
N LEU A 55 21.22 -4.73 3.06
CA LEU A 55 21.59 -3.31 2.95
C LEU A 55 21.22 -2.54 4.21
N LYS A 56 22.03 -1.52 4.52
CA LYS A 56 21.87 -0.62 5.66
C LYS A 56 21.38 0.76 5.21
N PRO A 57 20.89 1.62 6.09
CA PRO A 57 20.45 2.97 5.74
C PRO A 57 21.45 3.76 4.90
N GLY A 58 22.75 3.64 5.22
CA GLY A 58 23.83 4.31 4.48
C GLY A 58 24.04 3.84 3.04
N ASP A 59 23.46 2.69 2.65
CA ASP A 59 23.56 2.16 1.30
C ASP A 59 22.51 2.77 0.35
N PHE A 60 21.59 3.59 0.86
CA PHE A 60 20.52 4.20 0.08
C PHE A 60 20.68 5.71 -0.09
N GLU A 61 20.13 6.23 -1.17
CA GLU A 61 19.90 7.64 -1.43
C GLU A 61 18.48 7.86 -1.92
N LEU A 62 17.80 8.83 -1.31
CA LEU A 62 16.44 9.20 -1.67
C LEU A 62 16.41 10.65 -2.15
N PHE A 63 15.68 10.87 -3.24
CA PHE A 63 15.43 12.18 -3.82
C PHE A 63 13.92 12.42 -3.90
N ASP A 64 13.48 13.57 -3.43
CA ASP A 64 12.11 14.07 -3.41
C ASP A 64 12.08 15.33 -4.29
N ASP A 65 11.38 15.32 -5.42
CA ASP A 65 11.41 16.36 -6.44
C ASP A 65 12.85 16.77 -6.85
N GLY A 66 13.74 15.79 -6.94
CA GLY A 66 15.14 16.01 -7.29
C GLY A 66 16.01 16.48 -6.12
N HIS A 67 15.45 16.77 -4.96
CA HIS A 67 16.18 17.16 -3.76
C HIS A 67 16.51 15.96 -2.90
N LYS A 68 17.79 15.78 -2.56
CA LYS A 68 18.22 14.71 -1.67
C LYS A 68 17.62 14.89 -0.28
N ARG A 69 16.99 13.84 0.26
CA ARG A 69 16.44 13.81 1.61
C ARG A 69 17.20 12.85 2.51
N PRO A 70 17.40 13.21 3.78
CA PRO A 70 17.93 12.27 4.77
C PRO A 70 16.89 11.19 5.05
N LEU A 71 17.36 9.95 5.19
CA LEU A 71 16.52 8.84 5.63
C LEU A 71 16.41 8.88 7.14
N THR A 72 15.19 8.76 7.66
CA THR A 72 14.94 8.68 9.10
C THR A 72 15.05 7.26 9.61
N ASN A 73 14.63 6.29 8.78
CA ASN A 73 14.75 4.86 9.11
C ASN A 73 14.78 4.00 7.84
N VAL A 74 15.40 2.81 7.95
CA VAL A 74 15.38 1.75 6.92
C VAL A 74 15.35 0.42 7.64
N TRP A 75 14.38 -0.42 7.33
CA TRP A 75 14.29 -1.77 7.88
C TRP A 75 13.83 -2.77 6.82
N SER A 76 14.15 -4.03 7.00
CA SER A 76 13.92 -5.12 6.03
C SER A 76 13.59 -6.43 6.76
N GLU A 77 12.60 -6.40 7.66
CA GLU A 77 12.14 -7.61 8.31
C GLU A 77 11.04 -8.29 7.47
N PRO A 78 11.03 -9.63 7.41
CA PRO A 78 9.90 -10.34 6.82
C PRO A 78 8.60 -9.91 7.49
N SER A 79 7.60 -9.60 6.71
CA SER A 79 6.32 -9.07 7.24
C SER A 79 5.16 -9.70 6.49
N PRO A 80 4.04 -9.96 7.16
CA PRO A 80 2.83 -10.44 6.53
C PRO A 80 2.33 -9.52 5.42
N ALA A 81 1.65 -10.09 4.43
CA ALA A 81 1.09 -9.38 3.29
C ALA A 81 -0.44 -9.40 3.28
N SER A 82 -1.02 -8.33 2.73
CA SER A 82 -2.42 -8.24 2.30
C SER A 82 -2.43 -8.24 0.79
N VAL A 83 -2.96 -9.28 0.19
CA VAL A 83 -2.96 -9.45 -1.27
C VAL A 83 -4.40 -9.39 -1.80
N ALA A 84 -4.69 -8.44 -2.68
CA ALA A 84 -5.89 -8.45 -3.49
C ALA A 84 -5.57 -9.11 -4.83
N ILE A 85 -6.30 -10.17 -5.18
CA ILE A 85 -6.22 -10.80 -6.50
C ILE A 85 -7.41 -10.32 -7.32
N LEU A 86 -7.13 -9.63 -8.42
CA LEU A 86 -8.10 -9.09 -9.34
C LEU A 86 -8.04 -9.89 -10.65
N MET A 87 -9.06 -10.67 -10.92
CA MET A 87 -9.14 -11.51 -12.11
C MET A 87 -10.06 -10.90 -13.16
N ASP A 88 -9.51 -10.73 -14.35
CA ASP A 88 -10.25 -10.34 -15.54
C ASP A 88 -11.21 -11.49 -15.96
N ALA A 89 -12.49 -11.17 -16.01
CA ALA A 89 -13.57 -12.06 -16.44
C ALA A 89 -14.28 -11.52 -17.69
N SER A 90 -13.62 -10.68 -18.48
CA SER A 90 -14.15 -10.17 -19.74
C SER A 90 -14.20 -11.25 -20.83
N GLY A 91 -14.93 -10.97 -21.92
CA GLY A 91 -15.11 -11.91 -23.03
C GLY A 91 -13.79 -12.37 -23.69
N SER A 92 -12.76 -11.53 -23.74
CA SER A 92 -11.44 -11.84 -24.30
C SER A 92 -10.69 -12.90 -23.50
N MET A 93 -11.03 -13.06 -22.21
CA MET A 93 -10.46 -14.05 -21.31
C MET A 93 -11.04 -15.45 -21.45
N SER A 94 -12.10 -15.65 -22.26
CA SER A 94 -12.85 -16.93 -22.32
C SER A 94 -11.97 -18.16 -22.52
N THR A 95 -11.00 -18.09 -23.39
CA THR A 95 -10.04 -19.18 -23.64
C THR A 95 -8.89 -19.24 -22.65
N LYS A 96 -8.66 -18.17 -21.88
CA LYS A 96 -7.53 -17.99 -20.94
C LYS A 96 -7.94 -18.25 -19.48
N MET A 97 -9.24 -18.36 -19.17
CA MET A 97 -9.78 -18.50 -17.81
C MET A 97 -9.17 -19.66 -17.00
N THR A 98 -8.95 -20.80 -17.63
CA THR A 98 -8.32 -21.94 -16.93
C THR A 98 -6.93 -21.56 -16.40
N ARG A 99 -6.12 -20.94 -17.22
CA ARG A 99 -4.78 -20.47 -16.82
C ARG A 99 -4.83 -19.36 -15.80
N ALA A 100 -5.77 -18.42 -15.94
CA ALA A 100 -5.96 -17.35 -14.97
C ALA A 100 -6.29 -17.91 -13.57
N ARG A 101 -7.19 -18.91 -13.50
CA ARG A 101 -7.55 -19.61 -12.25
C ARG A 101 -6.38 -20.40 -11.66
N GLU A 102 -5.63 -21.13 -12.49
CA GLU A 102 -4.41 -21.84 -12.07
C GLU A 102 -3.39 -20.87 -11.47
N THR A 103 -3.20 -19.72 -12.12
CA THR A 103 -2.27 -18.67 -11.65
C THR A 103 -2.73 -18.08 -10.31
N ALA A 104 -4.01 -17.75 -10.17
CA ALA A 104 -4.58 -17.27 -8.92
C ALA A 104 -4.46 -18.31 -7.80
N SER A 105 -4.74 -19.58 -8.11
CA SER A 105 -4.59 -20.69 -7.14
C SER A 105 -3.15 -20.89 -6.70
N ALA A 106 -2.20 -20.80 -7.62
CA ALA A 106 -0.78 -20.87 -7.30
C ALA A 106 -0.31 -19.71 -6.39
N LEU A 107 -0.84 -18.50 -6.61
CA LEU A 107 -0.54 -17.36 -5.77
C LEU A 107 -1.08 -17.57 -4.34
N VAL A 108 -2.34 -17.97 -4.20
CA VAL A 108 -2.95 -18.23 -2.89
C VAL A 108 -2.27 -19.40 -2.16
N ALA A 109 -1.90 -20.45 -2.88
CA ALA A 109 -1.19 -21.60 -2.29
C ALA A 109 0.20 -21.24 -1.74
N GLY A 110 0.80 -20.16 -2.20
CA GLY A 110 2.09 -19.68 -1.71
C GLY A 110 2.00 -18.66 -0.56
N LEU A 111 0.81 -18.15 -0.24
CA LEU A 111 0.57 -17.32 0.93
C LEU A 111 0.54 -18.18 2.20
N LYS A 112 0.81 -17.55 3.35
CA LYS A 112 0.86 -18.21 4.66
C LYS A 112 -0.45 -17.99 5.43
N PRO A 113 -1.32 -19.01 5.55
CA PRO A 113 -2.55 -18.89 6.34
C PRO A 113 -2.26 -18.48 7.78
N GLY A 114 -3.06 -17.55 8.32
CA GLY A 114 -2.88 -17.00 9.65
C GLY A 114 -1.92 -15.79 9.72
N GLU A 115 -0.91 -15.72 8.84
CA GLU A 115 0.02 -14.58 8.73
C GLU A 115 -0.44 -13.62 7.63
N ASP A 116 -0.56 -14.09 6.39
CA ASP A 116 -1.02 -13.29 5.26
C ASP A 116 -2.54 -13.20 5.23
N GLU A 117 -3.09 -12.25 4.49
CA GLU A 117 -4.50 -12.18 4.15
C GLU A 117 -4.69 -11.99 2.65
N VAL A 118 -5.79 -12.55 2.13
CA VAL A 118 -6.11 -12.46 0.71
C VAL A 118 -7.58 -12.13 0.50
N ALA A 119 -7.85 -11.28 -0.49
CA ALA A 119 -9.19 -11.07 -1.04
C ALA A 119 -9.20 -11.42 -2.53
N LEU A 120 -10.34 -11.89 -3.01
CA LEU A 120 -10.52 -12.28 -4.41
C LEU A 120 -11.59 -11.41 -5.04
N PHE A 121 -11.22 -10.79 -6.16
CA PHE A 121 -12.08 -9.96 -6.97
C PHE A 121 -12.12 -10.47 -8.41
N SER A 122 -13.23 -10.26 -9.09
CA SER A 122 -13.33 -10.39 -10.54
C SER A 122 -13.92 -9.14 -11.13
N PHE A 123 -13.64 -8.89 -12.40
CA PHE A 123 -14.24 -7.79 -13.12
C PHE A 123 -14.51 -8.13 -14.59
N ASP A 124 -15.53 -7.52 -15.11
CA ASP A 124 -15.83 -7.33 -16.51
C ASP A 124 -16.05 -5.84 -16.78
N THR A 125 -17.28 -5.37 -16.87
CA THR A 125 -17.65 -3.95 -16.85
C THR A 125 -17.82 -3.40 -15.43
N ARG A 126 -17.78 -4.25 -14.40
CA ARG A 126 -17.95 -3.92 -12.99
C ARG A 126 -17.04 -4.79 -12.13
N LEU A 127 -16.59 -4.21 -11.02
CA LEU A 127 -15.87 -4.95 -9.98
C LEU A 127 -16.85 -5.80 -9.16
N GLN A 128 -16.48 -7.04 -8.90
CA GLN A 128 -17.21 -7.97 -8.04
C GLN A 128 -16.27 -8.55 -7.00
N GLU A 129 -16.66 -8.46 -5.73
CA GLU A 129 -15.94 -9.13 -4.65
C GLU A 129 -16.38 -10.61 -4.61
N VAL A 130 -15.46 -11.50 -4.93
CA VAL A 130 -15.67 -12.96 -4.91
C VAL A 130 -15.48 -13.50 -3.49
N ARG A 131 -14.44 -13.03 -2.80
CA ARG A 131 -14.19 -13.32 -1.38
C ARG A 131 -13.57 -12.08 -0.70
N PRO A 132 -14.07 -11.69 0.48
CA PRO A 132 -13.48 -10.60 1.25
C PRO A 132 -12.10 -10.96 1.80
N PHE A 133 -11.36 -9.98 2.29
CA PHE A 133 -10.07 -10.20 2.96
C PHE A 133 -10.21 -11.14 4.14
N SER A 134 -9.40 -12.19 4.14
CA SER A 134 -9.33 -13.18 5.22
C SER A 134 -7.91 -13.70 5.35
N SER A 135 -7.46 -13.94 6.58
CA SER A 135 -6.23 -14.68 6.88
C SER A 135 -6.49 -16.19 7.07
N THR A 136 -7.75 -16.59 7.20
CA THR A 136 -8.16 -18.01 7.26
C THR A 136 -8.67 -18.44 5.88
N PHE A 137 -7.76 -18.67 4.97
CA PHE A 137 -8.07 -19.17 3.64
C PHE A 137 -7.51 -20.59 3.49
N THR A 138 -8.32 -21.47 2.95
CA THR A 138 -7.91 -22.73 2.34
C THR A 138 -7.85 -22.51 0.82
N ALA A 139 -7.43 -23.49 0.05
CA ALA A 139 -7.29 -23.36 -1.40
C ALA A 139 -8.46 -22.61 -2.07
N THR A 140 -8.16 -21.91 -3.17
CA THR A 140 -9.15 -21.18 -3.97
C THR A 140 -10.06 -22.08 -4.80
N GLU A 141 -9.98 -23.41 -4.62
CA GLU A 141 -10.81 -24.35 -5.33
C GLU A 141 -12.29 -23.94 -5.24
N GLY A 142 -12.92 -23.81 -6.40
CA GLY A 142 -14.30 -23.39 -6.52
C GLY A 142 -14.58 -21.88 -6.34
N ALA A 143 -13.62 -21.08 -5.89
CA ALA A 143 -13.85 -19.64 -5.68
C ALA A 143 -14.27 -18.91 -6.97
N TRP A 144 -13.69 -19.33 -8.09
CA TRP A 144 -13.89 -18.72 -9.40
C TRP A 144 -14.83 -19.54 -10.32
N ASP A 145 -15.45 -20.65 -9.83
CA ASP A 145 -16.24 -21.54 -10.68
C ASP A 145 -17.50 -20.86 -11.23
N ALA A 146 -18.07 -19.95 -10.44
CA ALA A 146 -19.21 -19.15 -10.86
C ALA A 146 -18.83 -17.99 -11.81
N THR A 147 -17.54 -17.62 -11.86
CA THR A 147 -17.04 -16.51 -12.69
C THR A 147 -16.95 -16.97 -14.14
N ARG A 148 -17.75 -16.39 -15.02
CA ARG A 148 -17.75 -16.68 -16.45
C ARG A 148 -17.17 -15.49 -17.19
N ALA A 149 -16.32 -15.75 -18.18
CA ALA A 149 -15.80 -14.73 -19.07
C ALA A 149 -16.90 -14.23 -20.00
N TYR A 150 -17.28 -12.97 -19.85
CA TYR A 150 -18.32 -12.33 -20.65
C TYR A 150 -18.20 -10.80 -20.62
N GLY A 151 -18.68 -10.14 -21.68
CA GLY A 151 -18.80 -8.68 -21.71
C GLY A 151 -17.52 -7.93 -22.07
N ALA A 152 -17.60 -6.61 -21.92
CA ALA A 152 -16.49 -5.69 -22.14
C ALA A 152 -15.57 -5.63 -20.89
N THR A 153 -14.45 -4.91 -20.97
CA THR A 153 -13.40 -4.89 -19.96
C THR A 153 -13.21 -3.47 -19.44
N SER A 154 -13.54 -3.21 -18.18
CA SER A 154 -13.22 -1.95 -17.46
C SER A 154 -12.00 -2.15 -16.56
N LEU A 155 -10.86 -2.44 -17.18
CA LEU A 155 -9.62 -2.83 -16.50
C LEU A 155 -9.09 -1.74 -15.58
N TRP A 156 -9.00 -0.51 -16.08
CA TRP A 156 -8.45 0.61 -15.32
C TRP A 156 -9.33 1.01 -14.15
N ASP A 157 -10.65 1.05 -14.34
CA ASP A 157 -11.61 1.35 -13.29
C ASP A 157 -11.55 0.29 -12.17
N ALA A 158 -11.48 -1.01 -12.54
CA ALA A 158 -11.37 -2.11 -11.61
C ALA A 158 -10.06 -2.08 -10.79
N ILE A 159 -8.93 -1.73 -11.42
CA ILE A 159 -7.66 -1.56 -10.73
C ILE A 159 -7.74 -0.43 -9.70
N ALA A 160 -8.27 0.73 -10.09
CA ALA A 160 -8.40 1.89 -9.18
C ALA A 160 -9.29 1.56 -7.97
N GLU A 161 -10.46 0.96 -8.20
CA GLU A 161 -11.39 0.58 -7.14
C GLU A 161 -10.78 -0.46 -6.20
N THR A 162 -10.09 -1.47 -6.74
CA THR A 162 -9.44 -2.51 -5.91
C THR A 162 -8.27 -1.92 -5.12
N ALA A 163 -7.49 -1.00 -5.69
CA ALA A 163 -6.43 -0.30 -4.96
C ALA A 163 -6.98 0.49 -3.76
N GLN A 164 -8.14 1.12 -3.90
CA GLN A 164 -8.83 1.79 -2.78
C GLN A 164 -9.26 0.78 -1.70
N LYS A 165 -9.82 -0.37 -2.09
CA LYS A 165 -10.28 -1.41 -1.13
C LYS A 165 -9.14 -2.02 -0.31
N ILE A 166 -7.91 -2.09 -0.84
CA ILE A 166 -6.75 -2.61 -0.11
C ILE A 166 -5.99 -1.53 0.67
N SER A 167 -6.23 -0.25 0.41
CA SER A 167 -5.44 0.86 0.98
C SER A 167 -5.46 0.92 2.50
N ASP A 168 -6.55 0.48 3.15
CA ASP A 168 -6.72 0.50 4.60
C ASP A 168 -6.03 -0.67 5.33
N ARG A 169 -5.43 -1.62 4.60
CA ARG A 169 -4.77 -2.76 5.22
C ARG A 169 -3.46 -2.35 5.89
N GLN A 170 -3.22 -2.92 7.07
CA GLN A 170 -2.04 -2.60 7.90
C GLN A 170 -0.80 -3.43 7.56
N ARG A 171 -0.98 -4.55 6.84
CA ARG A 171 0.09 -5.41 6.35
C ARG A 171 0.71 -4.82 5.08
N ARG A 172 1.78 -5.45 4.56
CA ARG A 172 2.33 -5.09 3.25
C ARG A 172 1.29 -5.36 2.16
N ARG A 173 0.91 -4.32 1.45
CA ARG A 173 -0.16 -4.38 0.45
C ARG A 173 0.37 -4.78 -0.91
N ALA A 174 -0.42 -5.52 -1.67
CA ALA A 174 -0.21 -5.73 -3.09
C ALA A 174 -1.53 -6.00 -3.81
N LEU A 175 -1.67 -5.41 -4.97
CA LEU A 175 -2.71 -5.74 -5.94
C LEU A 175 -2.09 -6.60 -7.04
N VAL A 176 -2.60 -7.81 -7.24
CA VAL A 176 -2.17 -8.71 -8.33
C VAL A 176 -3.29 -8.81 -9.34
N VAL A 177 -3.07 -8.26 -10.53
CA VAL A 177 -4.02 -8.23 -11.64
C VAL A 177 -3.70 -9.35 -12.60
N ILE A 178 -4.67 -10.21 -12.89
CA ILE A 178 -4.57 -11.33 -13.85
C ILE A 178 -5.49 -11.00 -15.03
N THR A 179 -4.93 -10.66 -16.17
CA THR A 179 -5.64 -10.14 -17.35
C THR A 179 -4.91 -10.48 -18.64
N ASP A 180 -5.54 -10.29 -19.78
CA ASP A 180 -4.85 -10.27 -21.08
C ASP A 180 -4.42 -8.85 -21.52
N GLY A 181 -4.70 -7.85 -20.67
CA GLY A 181 -4.27 -6.46 -20.87
C GLY A 181 -5.16 -5.65 -21.82
N VAL A 182 -6.27 -6.21 -22.28
CA VAL A 182 -7.23 -5.49 -23.15
C VAL A 182 -8.17 -4.67 -22.28
N ASP A 183 -8.31 -3.38 -22.58
CA ASP A 183 -9.31 -2.49 -21.98
C ASP A 183 -10.24 -1.97 -23.08
N SER A 184 -11.54 -1.99 -22.82
CA SER A 184 -12.53 -1.58 -23.82
C SER A 184 -13.65 -0.69 -23.29
N ALA A 185 -13.77 -0.55 -21.95
CA ALA A 185 -14.89 0.12 -21.32
C ALA A 185 -14.55 0.97 -20.10
N SER A 186 -13.26 1.12 -19.74
CA SER A 186 -12.87 1.98 -18.63
C SER A 186 -13.17 3.45 -18.93
N THR A 187 -13.57 4.18 -17.89
CA THR A 187 -13.74 5.62 -17.91
C THR A 187 -12.47 6.34 -17.47
N MET A 188 -11.66 5.71 -16.65
CA MET A 188 -10.39 6.25 -16.16
C MET A 188 -9.26 6.02 -17.16
N LYS A 189 -8.31 6.95 -17.18
CA LYS A 189 -7.09 6.81 -17.98
C LYS A 189 -6.01 6.05 -17.22
N PRO A 190 -5.12 5.33 -17.90
CA PRO A 190 -4.00 4.63 -17.27
C PRO A 190 -3.15 5.49 -16.33
N SER A 191 -2.88 6.74 -16.71
CA SER A 191 -2.11 7.69 -15.90
C SER A 191 -2.79 8.03 -14.56
N ASP A 192 -4.12 8.18 -14.58
CA ASP A 192 -4.87 8.56 -13.39
C ASP A 192 -4.91 7.39 -12.40
N VAL A 193 -5.05 6.17 -12.90
CA VAL A 193 -5.01 4.94 -12.11
C VAL A 193 -3.62 4.74 -11.50
N SER A 194 -2.55 4.98 -12.25
CA SER A 194 -1.17 4.91 -11.75
C SER A 194 -0.94 5.92 -10.62
N ALA A 195 -1.44 7.15 -10.76
CA ALA A 195 -1.35 8.17 -9.72
C ALA A 195 -2.14 7.77 -8.45
N ILE A 196 -3.36 7.24 -8.59
CA ILE A 196 -4.18 6.76 -7.47
C ILE A 196 -3.46 5.64 -6.72
N ALA A 197 -3.08 4.57 -7.41
CA ALA A 197 -2.43 3.42 -6.78
C ALA A 197 -1.11 3.79 -6.09
N SER A 198 -0.29 4.67 -6.71
CA SER A 198 0.93 5.19 -6.10
C SER A 198 0.65 6.05 -4.86
N SER A 199 -0.39 6.91 -4.90
CA SER A 199 -0.76 7.74 -3.74
C SER A 199 -1.22 6.92 -2.55
N LEU A 200 -1.89 5.80 -2.82
CA LEU A 200 -2.38 4.84 -1.82
C LEU A 200 -1.29 3.86 -1.34
N ASP A 201 -0.06 3.95 -1.90
CA ASP A 201 1.04 3.02 -1.59
C ASP A 201 0.65 1.56 -1.81
N VAL A 202 0.04 1.27 -2.97
CA VAL A 202 -0.37 -0.07 -3.37
C VAL A 202 0.43 -0.49 -4.60
N PRO A 203 1.48 -1.31 -4.44
CA PRO A 203 2.19 -1.91 -5.56
C PRO A 203 1.25 -2.78 -6.40
N VAL A 204 1.26 -2.56 -7.72
CA VAL A 204 0.44 -3.32 -8.67
C VAL A 204 1.33 -4.28 -9.45
N TYR A 205 1.07 -5.57 -9.29
CA TYR A 205 1.68 -6.63 -10.09
C TYR A 205 0.72 -7.05 -11.19
N VAL A 206 1.21 -7.08 -12.42
CA VAL A 206 0.38 -7.43 -13.60
C VAL A 206 0.83 -8.77 -14.16
N LEU A 207 -0.07 -9.74 -14.20
CA LEU A 207 0.13 -11.06 -14.79
C LEU A 207 -0.63 -11.12 -16.11
N LEU A 208 0.10 -10.89 -17.21
CA LEU A 208 -0.48 -10.94 -18.56
C LEU A 208 -0.59 -12.39 -19.02
N VAL A 209 -1.83 -12.90 -19.06
CA VAL A 209 -2.11 -14.28 -19.49
C VAL A 209 -2.20 -14.32 -21.01
N THR A 210 -1.27 -15.05 -21.63
CA THR A 210 -1.22 -15.21 -23.09
C THR A 210 -1.11 -16.70 -23.45
N PHE A 211 -1.33 -17.02 -24.70
CA PHE A 211 -0.98 -18.34 -25.24
C PHE A 211 0.46 -18.31 -25.79
N ALA A 212 1.13 -19.42 -25.68
CA ALA A 212 2.38 -19.66 -26.40
C ALA A 212 2.08 -19.89 -27.90
N LEU A 213 1.57 -18.84 -28.55
CA LEU A 213 1.54 -18.80 -30.02
C LEU A 213 2.76 -18.03 -30.45
N ASP A 214 3.58 -18.69 -31.25
CA ASP A 214 4.63 -18.11 -32.08
C ASP A 214 5.98 -17.77 -31.44
N GLY A 215 6.92 -18.65 -31.69
CA GLY A 215 8.35 -18.39 -31.75
C GLY A 215 9.05 -18.17 -30.40
N ASP A 216 10.16 -18.83 -30.22
CA ASP A 216 11.06 -18.70 -29.06
C ASP A 216 11.54 -17.24 -28.84
N ASP A 217 11.47 -16.38 -29.84
CA ASP A 217 11.95 -15.00 -29.80
C ASP A 217 11.08 -14.05 -28.95
N ALA A 218 9.83 -14.41 -28.65
CA ALA A 218 8.95 -13.62 -27.78
C ALA A 218 9.24 -13.81 -26.28
N ARG A 219 10.19 -14.68 -25.91
CA ARG A 219 10.44 -15.05 -24.50
C ARG A 219 11.14 -13.95 -23.70
N GLU A 220 11.85 -13.05 -24.32
CA GLU A 220 12.71 -12.07 -23.62
C GLU A 220 12.35 -10.60 -23.88
N ALA A 221 11.37 -10.30 -24.72
CA ALA A 221 10.98 -8.92 -24.95
C ALA A 221 10.38 -8.32 -23.67
N PRO A 222 10.90 -7.19 -23.19
CA PRO A 222 10.33 -6.54 -22.02
C PRO A 222 8.89 -6.11 -22.30
N ILE A 223 7.99 -6.35 -21.35
CA ILE A 223 6.62 -5.87 -21.41
C ILE A 223 6.66 -4.35 -21.46
N ARG A 224 5.96 -3.77 -22.42
CA ARG A 224 5.88 -2.32 -22.65
C ARG A 224 4.42 -1.87 -22.70
N GLY A 225 4.21 -0.57 -22.51
CA GLY A 225 2.89 0.04 -22.56
C GLY A 225 2.25 0.24 -21.18
N PRO A 226 0.97 0.67 -21.15
CA PRO A 226 0.34 1.20 -19.95
C PRO A 226 0.35 0.26 -18.74
N MET A 227 0.30 -1.07 -18.94
CA MET A 227 0.38 -2.05 -17.84
C MET A 227 1.77 -2.12 -17.20
N ALA A 228 2.82 -2.08 -18.01
CA ALA A 228 4.19 -2.03 -17.52
C ALA A 228 4.47 -0.70 -16.81
N ASP A 229 3.95 0.39 -17.37
CA ASP A 229 4.07 1.73 -16.78
C ASP A 229 3.37 1.78 -15.41
N LEU A 230 2.14 1.27 -15.29
CA LEU A 230 1.41 1.16 -14.03
C LEU A 230 2.22 0.38 -12.98
N ALA A 231 2.71 -0.80 -13.36
CA ALA A 231 3.51 -1.63 -12.46
C ALA A 231 4.77 -0.88 -11.99
N ALA A 232 5.52 -0.28 -12.89
CA ALA A 232 6.73 0.49 -12.57
C ALA A 232 6.43 1.71 -11.67
N TRP A 233 5.36 2.46 -11.96
CA TRP A 233 4.97 3.65 -11.19
C TRP A 233 4.57 3.33 -9.76
N THR A 234 3.94 2.18 -9.54
CA THR A 234 3.46 1.74 -8.23
C THR A 234 4.49 0.95 -7.43
N GLY A 235 5.65 0.62 -8.03
CA GLY A 235 6.69 -0.21 -7.39
C GLY A 235 6.44 -1.71 -7.50
N GLY A 236 5.43 -2.12 -8.27
CA GLY A 236 5.18 -3.51 -8.67
C GLY A 236 5.98 -3.94 -9.91
N ASP A 237 5.50 -4.98 -10.59
CA ASP A 237 6.14 -5.52 -11.81
C ASP A 237 5.11 -6.14 -12.76
N ALA A 238 5.47 -6.32 -14.04
CA ALA A 238 4.62 -6.94 -15.02
C ALA A 238 5.28 -8.21 -15.56
N PHE A 239 4.51 -9.30 -15.64
CA PHE A 239 4.97 -10.62 -16.03
C PHE A 239 4.08 -11.22 -17.12
N MET A 240 4.70 -11.96 -18.02
CA MET A 240 4.00 -12.75 -19.02
C MET A 240 3.77 -14.16 -18.48
N VAL A 241 2.53 -14.62 -18.44
CA VAL A 241 2.16 -15.97 -18.01
C VAL A 241 1.67 -16.77 -19.23
N ARG A 242 2.53 -17.65 -19.75
CA ARG A 242 2.27 -18.44 -20.95
C ARG A 242 1.91 -19.89 -20.67
N ASP A 243 2.38 -20.41 -19.53
CA ASP A 243 2.22 -21.80 -19.11
C ASP A 243 2.24 -21.94 -17.58
N THR A 244 1.96 -23.13 -17.07
CA THR A 244 1.95 -23.42 -15.63
C THR A 244 3.34 -23.21 -14.96
N PRO A 245 4.47 -23.62 -15.56
CA PRO A 245 5.80 -23.31 -15.00
C PRO A 245 6.05 -21.81 -14.82
N THR A 246 5.70 -20.97 -15.82
CA THR A 246 5.83 -19.51 -15.71
C THR A 246 4.89 -18.94 -14.63
N ALA A 247 3.65 -19.43 -14.52
CA ALA A 247 2.74 -19.03 -13.44
C ALA A 247 3.34 -19.29 -12.06
N LEU A 248 3.87 -20.51 -11.84
CA LEU A 248 4.49 -20.91 -10.57
C LEU A 248 5.76 -20.13 -10.24
N SER A 249 6.61 -19.86 -11.22
CA SER A 249 7.82 -19.06 -11.00
C SER A 249 7.51 -17.62 -10.68
N THR A 250 6.57 -17.02 -11.41
CA THR A 250 6.14 -15.63 -11.22
C THR A 250 5.45 -15.44 -9.86
N THR A 251 4.55 -16.33 -9.48
CA THR A 251 3.87 -16.23 -8.17
C THR A 251 4.86 -16.36 -7.01
N ARG A 252 5.80 -17.28 -7.08
CA ARG A 252 6.89 -17.39 -6.08
C ARG A 252 7.74 -16.11 -6.01
N GLN A 253 8.05 -15.53 -7.17
CA GLN A 253 8.82 -14.29 -7.22
C GLN A 253 8.05 -13.15 -6.54
N ILE A 254 6.76 -12.93 -6.85
CA ILE A 254 5.93 -11.90 -6.26
C ILE A 254 5.85 -12.07 -4.73
N LEU A 255 5.60 -13.28 -4.25
CA LEU A 255 5.50 -13.54 -2.81
C LEU A 255 6.86 -13.33 -2.10
N SER A 256 7.96 -13.75 -2.72
CA SER A 256 9.30 -13.48 -2.19
C SER A 256 9.56 -11.97 -2.11
N GLU A 257 9.16 -11.20 -3.12
CA GLU A 257 9.28 -9.75 -3.12
C GLU A 257 8.45 -9.11 -2.00
N LEU A 258 7.20 -9.50 -1.84
CA LEU A 258 6.31 -8.96 -0.83
C LEU A 258 6.82 -9.19 0.59
N HIS A 259 7.39 -10.36 0.86
CA HIS A 259 7.89 -10.68 2.19
C HIS A 259 9.27 -10.06 2.51
N HIS A 260 10.05 -9.60 1.50
CA HIS A 260 11.42 -9.14 1.69
C HIS A 260 11.68 -7.70 1.22
N GLN A 261 10.68 -6.84 1.31
CA GLN A 261 10.84 -5.42 0.99
C GLN A 261 11.62 -4.67 2.08
N TYR A 262 12.42 -3.70 1.66
CA TYR A 262 12.85 -2.63 2.53
C TYR A 262 11.71 -1.64 2.70
N ILE A 263 11.55 -1.13 3.91
CA ILE A 263 10.74 0.05 4.15
C ILE A 263 11.69 1.19 4.46
N VAL A 264 11.65 2.23 3.64
CA VAL A 264 12.50 3.41 3.74
C VAL A 264 11.63 4.58 4.18
N ALA A 265 11.94 5.18 5.33
CA ALA A 265 11.20 6.30 5.87
C ALA A 265 12.02 7.60 5.76
N PHE A 266 11.34 8.70 5.46
CA PHE A 266 11.93 10.02 5.37
C PHE A 266 10.89 11.11 5.70
N GLU A 267 11.35 12.33 5.97
CA GLU A 267 10.48 13.50 6.14
C GLU A 267 10.16 14.10 4.77
N PRO A 268 8.85 14.19 4.40
CA PRO A 268 8.45 14.73 3.10
C PRO A 268 8.74 16.21 2.96
N GLY A 269 8.75 16.68 1.72
CA GLY A 269 8.66 18.11 1.43
C GLY A 269 7.31 18.67 1.88
N THR A 270 7.26 19.96 2.19
CA THR A 270 6.04 20.63 2.71
C THR A 270 5.11 21.14 1.63
N LYS A 271 5.51 21.09 0.36
CA LYS A 271 4.70 21.58 -0.76
C LYS A 271 3.55 20.60 -1.00
N PRO A 272 2.28 21.05 -0.98
CA PRO A 272 1.16 20.18 -1.31
C PRO A 272 1.19 19.72 -2.76
N GLY A 273 0.71 18.50 -3.01
CA GLY A 273 0.59 17.93 -4.34
C GLY A 273 1.44 16.68 -4.53
N TRP A 274 1.63 16.31 -5.80
CA TRP A 274 2.44 15.16 -6.17
C TRP A 274 3.93 15.47 -6.06
N HIS A 275 4.66 14.57 -5.41
CA HIS A 275 6.12 14.60 -5.29
C HIS A 275 6.73 13.41 -6.04
N ALA A 276 7.63 13.69 -6.96
CA ALA A 276 8.38 12.66 -7.66
C ALA A 276 9.45 12.07 -6.73
N LEU A 277 9.48 10.73 -6.63
CA LEU A 277 10.37 10.01 -5.74
C LEU A 277 11.37 9.17 -6.52
N VAL A 278 12.64 9.29 -6.17
CA VAL A 278 13.70 8.42 -6.69
C VAL A 278 14.51 7.86 -5.55
N LEU A 279 14.43 6.53 -5.37
CA LEU A 279 15.26 5.79 -4.42
C LEU A 279 16.34 5.02 -5.17
N ARG A 280 17.59 5.15 -4.74
CA ARG A 280 18.75 4.49 -5.37
C ARG A 280 19.60 3.78 -4.33
N ALA A 281 20.26 2.71 -4.75
CA ALA A 281 21.37 2.12 -4.00
C ALA A 281 22.68 2.81 -4.39
N ARG A 282 23.55 3.09 -3.41
CA ARG A 282 24.87 3.69 -3.65
C ARG A 282 25.86 2.69 -4.25
N LYS A 283 25.69 1.40 -3.93
CA LYS A 283 26.55 0.34 -4.47
C LYS A 283 26.23 0.12 -5.95
N PRO A 284 27.25 0.13 -6.84
CA PRO A 284 27.05 -0.13 -8.25
C PRO A 284 26.54 -1.57 -8.46
N GLY A 285 25.78 -1.79 -9.55
CA GLY A 285 25.22 -3.09 -9.90
C GLY A 285 24.00 -3.50 -9.08
N LEU A 286 23.46 -2.62 -8.24
CA LEU A 286 22.19 -2.80 -7.55
C LEU A 286 21.10 -1.97 -8.21
N PHE A 287 19.93 -2.58 -8.40
CA PHE A 287 18.74 -1.97 -8.98
C PHE A 287 17.68 -1.88 -7.91
N VAL A 288 17.16 -0.67 -7.69
CA VAL A 288 16.10 -0.41 -6.72
C VAL A 288 14.79 -0.20 -7.46
N ARG A 289 13.74 -0.88 -7.03
CA ARG A 289 12.38 -0.69 -7.48
C ARG A 289 11.54 -0.21 -6.28
N ALA A 290 10.88 0.93 -6.45
CA ALA A 290 9.99 1.56 -5.50
C ALA A 290 8.94 2.37 -6.26
N ARG A 291 7.88 2.81 -5.61
CA ARG A 291 6.91 3.73 -6.24
C ARG A 291 7.59 5.02 -6.72
N SER A 292 7.08 5.59 -7.81
CA SER A 292 7.67 6.77 -8.47
C SER A 292 7.32 8.10 -7.80
N GLY A 293 6.43 8.11 -6.81
CA GLY A 293 6.04 9.33 -6.11
C GLY A 293 4.99 9.10 -5.02
N TYR A 294 4.56 10.19 -4.41
CA TYR A 294 3.56 10.20 -3.35
C TYR A 294 2.81 11.54 -3.32
N MET A 295 1.66 11.59 -2.66
CA MET A 295 0.88 12.80 -2.48
C MET A 295 1.13 13.41 -1.09
N VAL A 296 1.39 14.71 -1.04
CA VAL A 296 1.35 15.51 0.18
C VAL A 296 0.02 16.23 0.24
N ASN A 297 -0.78 15.92 1.27
CA ASN A 297 -2.06 16.58 1.47
C ASN A 297 -1.85 18.01 1.95
N GLN A 298 -2.73 18.91 1.53
CA GLN A 298 -2.76 20.26 2.09
C GLN A 298 -3.14 20.17 3.57
N PRO A 299 -2.39 20.80 4.51
CA PRO A 299 -2.85 20.87 5.88
C PRO A 299 -4.23 21.55 5.90
N PRO A 300 -5.16 21.12 6.79
CA PRO A 300 -6.45 21.78 6.88
C PRO A 300 -6.23 23.28 7.10
N SER A 301 -6.81 24.11 6.24
CA SER A 301 -6.71 25.54 6.35
C SER A 301 -7.27 25.95 7.73
N THR A 302 -6.40 26.40 8.62
CA THR A 302 -6.83 27.06 9.84
C THR A 302 -7.47 28.37 9.43
N SER A 303 -8.80 28.35 9.26
CA SER A 303 -9.56 29.60 9.10
C SER A 303 -9.32 30.43 10.36
N PRO A 304 -8.85 31.69 10.25
CA PRO A 304 -8.72 32.50 11.42
C PRO A 304 -10.11 32.70 12.05
N THR A 305 -10.24 32.29 13.30
CA THR A 305 -11.44 32.59 14.10
C THR A 305 -11.52 34.08 14.22
N ILE A 306 -12.40 34.71 13.44
CA ILE A 306 -12.75 36.14 13.60
C ILE A 306 -13.55 36.22 14.89
N ASN A 307 -12.90 36.57 15.99
CA ASN A 307 -13.59 37.04 17.19
C ASN A 307 -14.27 38.37 16.86
N ARG A 308 -15.59 38.36 16.86
CA ARG A 308 -16.42 39.57 16.93
C ARG A 308 -16.72 39.88 18.39
#